data_18a8b4bff2cec90f3db1537611f28586
#
_entry.id   18a8b4bff2cec90f3db1537611f28586
#
_cell.length_a   1.000
_cell.length_b   1.000
_cell.length_c   1.000
_cell.angle_alpha   90.00
_cell.angle_beta   90.00
_cell.angle_gamma   90.00
#
_symmetry.space_group_name_H-M   'P 1'
#
loop_
_entity.id
_entity.type
_entity.pdbx_description
1 polymer ?
#
loop_
_entity_poly.entity_id
_entity_poly.type
_entity_poly.pdbx_seq_one_letter_code
_entity_poly.pdbx_strand_id
1 'polypeptide(L)'
;MTYRPLRTDDIDQYNDLLRYSFQITEQDLAESGWKNDEIKQSKFPVLDRADVIGCFDGQTLASQFAVYPLKMNIYGQVYAVGFVTSVCTYPEYSGKGIMKQLMYRSLAHMRSKHEPFALLYPYSIPLYRRRGWEIISNKISYIVKDRQITSSVNAPGMVHRVEWDDQAFMNLHNTFAQTTHGCLFRNSIAWEEYWRWEKDDTFVAVYYDTNHSPQGYMVYLVEADKMYIKEMIYLNREAQE
;
A
#
# COMPACT_ATOMS: atom_id res chain seq x y z
N MET A 1 -6.11 -0.81 -30.72
CA MET A 1 -5.81 -0.55 -29.31
C MET A 1 -6.46 0.73 -28.85
N THR A 2 -7.37 0.67 -27.89
CA THR A 2 -8.09 1.81 -27.33
C THR A 2 -7.67 2.03 -25.88
N TYR A 3 -7.40 3.27 -25.52
CA TYR A 3 -7.04 3.64 -24.14
C TYR A 3 -8.20 4.38 -23.49
N ARG A 4 -8.70 3.86 -22.39
CA ARG A 4 -9.81 4.48 -21.64
C ARG A 4 -9.70 4.23 -20.13
N PRO A 5 -10.34 5.06 -19.30
CA PRO A 5 -10.51 4.72 -17.89
C PRO A 5 -11.24 3.39 -17.73
N LEU A 6 -10.84 2.61 -16.71
CA LEU A 6 -11.60 1.47 -16.23
C LEU A 6 -12.71 1.96 -15.30
N ARG A 7 -13.79 1.20 -15.30
CA ARG A 7 -14.97 1.42 -14.45
C ARG A 7 -15.26 0.16 -13.65
N THR A 8 -16.17 0.25 -12.71
CA THR A 8 -16.61 -0.90 -11.90
C THR A 8 -17.11 -2.09 -12.75
N ASP A 9 -17.67 -1.84 -13.92
CA ASP A 9 -18.07 -2.90 -14.87
C ASP A 9 -16.89 -3.66 -15.48
N ASP A 10 -15.69 -3.11 -15.42
CA ASP A 10 -14.46 -3.76 -15.91
C ASP A 10 -13.78 -4.64 -14.84
N ILE A 11 -14.41 -4.82 -13.68
CA ILE A 11 -13.81 -5.46 -12.50
C ILE A 11 -13.31 -6.88 -12.77
N ASP A 12 -14.04 -7.63 -13.58
CA ASP A 12 -13.66 -9.01 -13.93
C ASP A 12 -12.32 -9.01 -14.66
N GLN A 13 -12.22 -8.27 -15.75
CA GLN A 13 -10.98 -8.21 -16.52
C GLN A 13 -9.83 -7.57 -15.74
N TYR A 14 -10.12 -6.56 -14.91
CA TYR A 14 -9.14 -5.94 -14.03
C TYR A 14 -8.55 -6.94 -13.05
N ASN A 15 -9.41 -7.72 -12.38
CA ASN A 15 -9.00 -8.73 -11.42
C ASN A 15 -8.25 -9.90 -12.08
N ASP A 16 -8.74 -10.37 -13.23
CA ASP A 16 -8.12 -11.47 -13.97
C ASP A 16 -6.69 -11.13 -14.40
N LEU A 17 -6.48 -9.89 -14.91
CA LEU A 17 -5.15 -9.45 -15.30
C LEU A 17 -4.22 -9.27 -14.09
N LEU A 18 -4.72 -8.82 -12.94
CA LEU A 18 -3.96 -8.78 -11.69
C LEU A 18 -3.54 -10.18 -11.25
N ARG A 19 -4.50 -11.11 -11.15
CA ARG A 19 -4.22 -12.48 -10.75
C ARG A 19 -3.20 -13.15 -11.65
N TYR A 20 -3.37 -12.99 -12.97
CA TYR A 20 -2.42 -13.50 -13.94
C TYR A 20 -1.01 -12.92 -13.72
N SER A 21 -0.90 -11.61 -13.60
CA SER A 21 0.40 -10.92 -13.52
C SER A 21 1.15 -11.18 -12.22
N PHE A 22 0.43 -11.34 -11.11
CA PHE A 22 1.01 -11.66 -9.80
C PHE A 22 1.01 -13.15 -9.49
N GLN A 23 0.58 -13.98 -10.46
CA GLN A 23 0.56 -15.45 -10.38
C GLN A 23 -0.25 -15.97 -9.18
N ILE A 24 -1.33 -15.28 -8.83
CA ILE A 24 -2.22 -15.68 -7.73
C ILE A 24 -3.11 -16.83 -8.23
N THR A 25 -2.82 -18.04 -7.78
CA THR A 25 -3.54 -19.27 -8.16
C THR A 25 -4.78 -19.48 -7.27
N GLU A 26 -5.65 -20.41 -7.68
CA GLU A 26 -6.76 -20.88 -6.82
C GLU A 26 -6.24 -21.53 -5.53
N GLN A 27 -5.07 -22.17 -5.60
CA GLN A 27 -4.45 -22.77 -4.42
C GLN A 27 -3.98 -21.69 -3.44
N ASP A 28 -3.32 -20.62 -3.91
CA ASP A 28 -2.91 -19.51 -3.05
C ASP A 28 -4.12 -18.85 -2.36
N LEU A 29 -5.24 -18.72 -3.10
CA LEU A 29 -6.48 -18.21 -2.53
C LEU A 29 -7.04 -19.15 -1.46
N ALA A 30 -7.08 -20.45 -1.73
CA ALA A 30 -7.58 -21.44 -0.79
C ALA A 30 -6.71 -21.51 0.49
N GLU A 31 -5.39 -21.45 0.34
CA GLU A 31 -4.43 -21.43 1.46
C GLU A 31 -4.55 -20.17 2.32
N SER A 32 -4.83 -19.02 1.71
CA SER A 32 -5.05 -17.75 2.40
C SER A 32 -6.48 -17.58 2.94
N GLY A 33 -7.38 -18.54 2.71
CA GLY A 33 -8.78 -18.45 3.12
C GLY A 33 -9.64 -17.49 2.27
N TRP A 34 -9.10 -16.91 1.20
CA TRP A 34 -9.82 -16.01 0.32
C TRP A 34 -10.56 -16.74 -0.80
N LYS A 35 -11.75 -16.25 -1.12
CA LYS A 35 -12.47 -16.64 -2.33
C LYS A 35 -12.23 -15.63 -3.43
N ASN A 36 -12.24 -16.10 -4.68
CA ASN A 36 -12.04 -15.22 -5.84
C ASN A 36 -13.01 -14.03 -5.87
N ASP A 37 -14.27 -14.26 -5.53
CA ASP A 37 -15.28 -13.20 -5.50
C ASP A 37 -15.02 -12.17 -4.40
N GLU A 38 -14.48 -12.57 -3.26
CA GLU A 38 -14.10 -11.66 -2.17
C GLU A 38 -12.94 -10.76 -2.58
N ILE A 39 -11.90 -11.33 -3.19
CA ILE A 39 -10.77 -10.57 -3.75
C ILE A 39 -11.25 -9.61 -4.84
N LYS A 40 -12.08 -10.07 -5.74
CA LYS A 40 -12.66 -9.26 -6.79
C LYS A 40 -13.45 -8.09 -6.20
N GLN A 41 -14.36 -8.36 -5.24
CA GLN A 41 -15.12 -7.31 -4.57
C GLN A 41 -14.23 -6.31 -3.85
N SER A 42 -13.12 -6.75 -3.26
CA SER A 42 -12.15 -5.88 -2.60
C SER A 42 -11.50 -4.86 -3.55
N LYS A 43 -11.60 -5.04 -4.86
CA LYS A 43 -11.08 -4.10 -5.88
C LYS A 43 -12.11 -3.05 -6.34
N PHE A 44 -13.38 -3.18 -5.95
CA PHE A 44 -14.38 -2.16 -6.27
C PHE A 44 -13.99 -0.75 -5.82
N PRO A 45 -13.53 -0.54 -4.57
CA PRO A 45 -13.09 0.79 -4.13
C PRO A 45 -11.96 1.37 -4.97
N VAL A 46 -11.09 0.52 -5.53
CA VAL A 46 -10.00 0.95 -6.41
C VAL A 46 -10.57 1.52 -7.71
N LEU A 47 -11.47 0.78 -8.37
CA LEU A 47 -12.07 1.24 -9.63
C LEU A 47 -13.00 2.45 -9.46
N ASP A 48 -13.58 2.61 -8.28
CA ASP A 48 -14.47 3.73 -7.93
C ASP A 48 -13.70 5.01 -7.57
N ARG A 49 -12.58 4.90 -6.85
CA ARG A 49 -11.89 6.04 -6.21
C ARG A 49 -10.48 6.32 -6.70
N ALA A 50 -9.87 5.39 -7.45
CA ALA A 50 -8.54 5.59 -8.03
C ALA A 50 -8.62 5.92 -9.52
N ASP A 51 -7.56 6.53 -10.04
CA ASP A 51 -7.43 6.74 -11.49
C ASP A 51 -6.87 5.47 -12.12
N VAL A 52 -7.74 4.67 -12.72
CA VAL A 52 -7.35 3.43 -13.39
C VAL A 52 -7.57 3.57 -14.89
N ILE A 53 -6.50 3.36 -15.66
CA ILE A 53 -6.55 3.39 -17.13
C ILE A 53 -6.20 2.03 -17.70
N GLY A 54 -6.93 1.59 -18.72
CA GLY A 54 -6.67 0.36 -19.47
C GLY A 54 -6.41 0.60 -20.94
N CYS A 55 -5.67 -0.34 -21.52
CA CYS A 55 -5.54 -0.50 -22.98
C CYS A 55 -6.32 -1.72 -23.41
N PHE A 56 -7.22 -1.54 -24.38
CA PHE A 56 -8.10 -2.58 -24.88
C PHE A 56 -7.77 -2.94 -26.33
N ASP A 57 -7.81 -4.24 -26.62
CA ASP A 57 -7.85 -4.79 -27.96
C ASP A 57 -9.27 -5.29 -28.22
N GLY A 58 -10.05 -4.51 -28.98
CA GLY A 58 -11.49 -4.71 -29.04
C GLY A 58 -12.14 -4.56 -27.67
N GLN A 59 -12.70 -5.63 -27.15
CA GLN A 59 -13.33 -5.69 -25.82
C GLN A 59 -12.41 -6.26 -24.73
N THR A 60 -11.23 -6.75 -25.11
CA THR A 60 -10.31 -7.42 -24.19
C THR A 60 -9.34 -6.42 -23.56
N LEU A 61 -9.26 -6.39 -22.24
CA LEU A 61 -8.27 -5.63 -21.49
C LEU A 61 -6.89 -6.25 -21.68
N ALA A 62 -6.00 -5.56 -22.37
CA ALA A 62 -4.64 -6.01 -22.67
C ALA A 62 -3.61 -5.58 -21.62
N SER A 63 -3.83 -4.41 -21.03
CA SER A 63 -2.90 -3.81 -20.04
C SER A 63 -3.64 -2.79 -19.18
N GLN A 64 -3.19 -2.62 -17.94
CA GLN A 64 -3.77 -1.68 -16.98
C GLN A 64 -2.71 -0.96 -16.17
N PHE A 65 -3.09 0.18 -15.59
CA PHE A 65 -2.25 1.05 -14.77
C PHE A 65 -3.16 1.81 -13.79
N ALA A 66 -2.92 1.68 -12.50
CA ALA A 66 -3.70 2.36 -11.48
C ALA A 66 -2.85 3.40 -10.74
N VAL A 67 -3.47 4.51 -10.38
CA VAL A 67 -2.89 5.58 -9.57
C VAL A 67 -3.82 5.88 -8.41
N TYR A 68 -3.37 5.62 -7.18
CA TYR A 68 -4.12 5.96 -5.98
C TYR A 68 -3.84 7.41 -5.59
N PRO A 69 -4.88 8.23 -5.40
CA PRO A 69 -4.72 9.60 -4.94
C PRO A 69 -4.39 9.60 -3.44
N LEU A 70 -3.15 9.89 -3.10
CA LEU A 70 -2.66 9.97 -1.74
C LEU A 70 -2.10 11.35 -1.43
N LYS A 71 -1.62 11.51 -0.20
CA LYS A 71 -0.86 12.69 0.24
C LYS A 71 0.44 12.24 0.88
N MET A 72 1.47 13.06 0.79
CA MET A 72 2.78 12.81 1.38
C MET A 72 3.33 14.09 2.01
N ASN A 73 3.94 13.97 3.17
CA ASN A 73 4.71 15.05 3.77
C ASN A 73 6.10 15.12 3.12
N ILE A 74 6.42 16.26 2.57
CA ILE A 74 7.75 16.55 2.02
C ILE A 74 8.29 17.79 2.72
N TYR A 75 9.26 17.61 3.62
CA TYR A 75 9.86 18.69 4.43
C TYR A 75 8.83 19.60 5.12
N GLY A 76 7.81 19.02 5.74
CA GLY A 76 6.78 19.74 6.48
C GLY A 76 5.64 20.30 5.61
N GLN A 77 5.70 20.12 4.30
CA GLN A 77 4.63 20.47 3.38
C GLN A 77 3.89 19.23 2.90
N VAL A 78 2.57 19.28 2.87
CA VAL A 78 1.74 18.17 2.42
C VAL A 78 1.38 18.35 0.95
N TYR A 79 1.81 17.40 0.13
CA TYR A 79 1.53 17.37 -1.32
C TYR A 79 0.54 16.27 -1.66
N ALA A 80 -0.32 16.54 -2.63
CA ALA A 80 -1.04 15.48 -3.33
C ALA A 80 -0.04 14.70 -4.17
N VAL A 81 -0.12 13.37 -4.11
CA VAL A 81 0.77 12.46 -4.82
C VAL A 81 -0.01 11.29 -5.43
N GLY A 82 0.42 10.80 -6.57
CA GLY A 82 -0.13 9.58 -7.14
C GLY A 82 0.69 8.37 -6.76
N PHE A 83 0.10 7.39 -6.10
CA PHE A 83 0.75 6.11 -5.83
C PHE A 83 0.40 5.10 -6.90
N VAL A 84 1.38 4.78 -7.74
CA VAL A 84 1.22 3.88 -8.89
C VAL A 84 1.26 2.43 -8.45
N THR A 85 0.26 1.68 -8.87
CA THR A 85 0.12 0.25 -8.58
C THR A 85 -0.58 -0.46 -9.74
N SER A 86 -0.77 -1.77 -9.62
CA SER A 86 -1.52 -2.59 -10.59
C SER A 86 -1.06 -2.41 -12.05
N VAL A 87 0.25 -2.24 -12.24
CA VAL A 87 0.85 -2.10 -13.57
C VAL A 87 1.02 -3.49 -14.18
N CYS A 88 0.10 -3.86 -15.05
CA CYS A 88 0.01 -5.21 -15.61
C CYS A 88 -0.16 -5.17 -17.12
N THR A 89 0.38 -6.17 -17.81
CA THR A 89 0.21 -6.36 -19.26
C THR A 89 0.27 -7.85 -19.57
N TYR A 90 -0.70 -8.37 -20.31
CA TYR A 90 -0.63 -9.77 -20.78
C TYR A 90 0.57 -9.99 -21.70
N PRO A 91 1.21 -11.17 -21.67
CA PRO A 91 2.44 -11.48 -22.42
C PRO A 91 2.34 -11.24 -23.91
N GLU A 92 1.21 -11.59 -24.54
CA GLU A 92 0.95 -11.42 -25.96
C GLU A 92 0.89 -9.96 -26.42
N TYR A 93 0.75 -9.04 -25.46
CA TYR A 93 0.77 -7.60 -25.69
C TYR A 93 2.08 -6.94 -25.23
N SER A 94 3.00 -7.71 -24.66
CA SER A 94 4.31 -7.21 -24.20
C SER A 94 5.18 -6.76 -25.38
N GLY A 95 6.12 -5.84 -25.10
CA GLY A 95 7.03 -5.30 -26.13
C GLY A 95 6.43 -4.29 -27.10
N LYS A 96 5.09 -4.12 -27.10
CA LYS A 96 4.38 -3.20 -28.02
C LYS A 96 4.32 -1.74 -27.51
N GLY A 97 4.97 -1.43 -26.39
CA GLY A 97 5.02 -0.08 -25.82
C GLY A 97 3.76 0.37 -25.09
N ILE A 98 2.79 -0.53 -24.86
CA ILE A 98 1.48 -0.23 -24.24
C ILE A 98 1.68 0.35 -22.82
N MET A 99 2.47 -0.30 -21.97
CA MET A 99 2.74 0.16 -20.62
C MET A 99 3.36 1.57 -20.60
N LYS A 100 4.26 1.87 -21.56
CA LYS A 100 4.82 3.22 -21.72
C LYS A 100 3.73 4.25 -22.00
N GLN A 101 2.77 3.93 -22.88
CA GLN A 101 1.66 4.82 -23.19
C GLN A 101 0.71 5.02 -22.01
N LEU A 102 0.40 3.96 -21.27
CA LEU A 102 -0.41 4.05 -20.05
C LEU A 102 0.28 4.95 -19.01
N MET A 103 1.57 4.74 -18.77
CA MET A 103 2.35 5.57 -17.85
C MET A 103 2.32 7.05 -18.24
N TYR A 104 2.57 7.38 -19.50
CA TYR A 104 2.54 8.78 -19.94
C TYR A 104 1.16 9.42 -19.81
N ARG A 105 0.11 8.70 -20.11
CA ARG A 105 -1.27 9.18 -19.94
C ARG A 105 -1.61 9.40 -18.47
N SER A 106 -1.22 8.47 -17.60
CA SER A 106 -1.44 8.60 -16.16
C SER A 106 -0.64 9.77 -15.56
N LEU A 107 0.61 9.94 -15.92
CA LEU A 107 1.43 11.08 -15.47
C LEU A 107 0.89 12.43 -15.99
N ALA A 108 0.39 12.48 -17.24
CA ALA A 108 -0.26 13.66 -17.78
C ALA A 108 -1.56 14.00 -17.03
N HIS A 109 -2.33 12.97 -16.66
CA HIS A 109 -3.55 13.13 -15.85
C HIS A 109 -3.22 13.62 -14.45
N MET A 110 -2.23 13.03 -13.76
CA MET A 110 -1.75 13.51 -12.46
C MET A 110 -1.33 14.98 -12.53
N ARG A 111 -0.59 15.38 -13.57
CA ARG A 111 -0.21 16.78 -13.78
C ARG A 111 -1.42 17.70 -13.89
N SER A 112 -2.48 17.29 -14.59
CA SER A 112 -3.71 18.08 -14.70
C SER A 112 -4.46 18.21 -13.37
N LYS A 113 -4.26 17.27 -12.44
CA LYS A 113 -4.79 17.27 -11.07
C LYS A 113 -3.88 17.97 -10.05
N HIS A 114 -2.77 18.57 -10.50
CA HIS A 114 -1.76 19.17 -9.62
C HIS A 114 -1.13 18.19 -8.63
N GLU A 115 -0.94 16.95 -9.02
CA GLU A 115 -0.20 15.92 -8.32
C GLU A 115 1.25 15.89 -8.82
N PRO A 116 2.18 16.61 -8.18
CA PRO A 116 3.53 16.83 -8.72
C PRO A 116 4.44 15.59 -8.61
N PHE A 117 4.09 14.63 -7.76
CA PHE A 117 4.91 13.45 -7.50
C PHE A 117 4.15 12.17 -7.77
N ALA A 118 4.81 11.25 -8.47
CA ALA A 118 4.38 9.88 -8.65
C ALA A 118 5.29 8.95 -7.86
N LEU A 119 4.70 8.05 -7.09
CA LEU A 119 5.39 7.08 -6.25
C LEU A 119 5.02 5.67 -6.69
N LEU A 120 5.92 4.71 -6.52
CA LEU A 120 5.61 3.30 -6.71
C LEU A 120 6.54 2.39 -5.92
N TYR A 121 6.10 1.16 -5.70
CA TYR A 121 6.94 0.08 -5.23
C TYR A 121 7.40 -0.74 -6.44
N PRO A 122 8.72 -0.75 -6.79
CA PRO A 122 9.16 -1.28 -8.07
C PRO A 122 9.24 -2.81 -8.08
N TYR A 123 8.56 -3.46 -9.01
CA TYR A 123 8.87 -4.85 -9.38
C TYR A 123 10.26 -4.97 -10.02
N SER A 124 10.66 -3.99 -10.85
CA SER A 124 11.93 -3.96 -11.54
C SER A 124 12.49 -2.54 -11.59
N ILE A 125 13.51 -2.26 -10.79
CA ILE A 125 14.20 -0.96 -10.76
C ILE A 125 14.69 -0.53 -12.16
N PRO A 126 15.36 -1.37 -12.96
CA PRO A 126 15.82 -0.97 -14.30
C PRO A 126 14.70 -0.58 -15.25
N LEU A 127 13.53 -1.22 -15.13
CA LEU A 127 12.37 -0.89 -15.95
C LEU A 127 11.90 0.54 -15.72
N TYR A 128 11.77 0.93 -14.47
CA TYR A 128 11.30 2.26 -14.09
C TYR A 128 12.36 3.34 -14.27
N ARG A 129 13.63 3.07 -13.95
CA ARG A 129 14.74 4.01 -14.20
C ARG A 129 14.85 4.46 -15.65
N ARG A 130 14.67 3.55 -16.60
CA ARG A 130 14.62 3.90 -18.04
C ARG A 130 13.49 4.88 -18.40
N ARG A 131 12.57 5.14 -17.48
CA ARG A 131 11.42 6.04 -17.65
C ARG A 131 11.52 7.29 -16.76
N GLY A 132 12.66 7.55 -16.16
CA GLY A 132 12.90 8.73 -15.33
C GLY A 132 12.50 8.58 -13.86
N TRP A 133 12.23 7.38 -13.38
CA TRP A 133 11.97 7.11 -11.96
C TRP A 133 13.29 6.90 -11.21
N GLU A 134 13.33 7.35 -9.96
CA GLU A 134 14.47 7.13 -9.07
C GLU A 134 14.07 6.62 -7.71
N ILE A 135 15.00 5.94 -7.04
CA ILE A 135 14.82 5.43 -5.68
C ILE A 135 14.88 6.60 -4.71
N ILE A 136 13.83 6.76 -3.90
CA ILE A 136 13.75 7.80 -2.86
C ILE A 136 13.84 7.22 -1.45
N SER A 137 13.62 5.93 -1.29
CA SER A 137 13.63 5.26 0.02
C SER A 137 14.03 3.80 -0.13
N ASN A 138 14.65 3.25 0.90
CA ASN A 138 14.99 1.84 1.01
C ASN A 138 14.25 1.21 2.19
N LYS A 139 13.78 -0.02 2.01
CA LYS A 139 13.31 -0.84 3.12
C LYS A 139 14.51 -1.50 3.80
N ILE A 140 14.67 -1.28 5.09
CA ILE A 140 15.71 -1.90 5.92
C ILE A 140 15.04 -2.89 6.86
N SER A 141 15.59 -4.09 6.97
CA SER A 141 15.14 -5.10 7.92
C SER A 141 16.23 -5.34 8.95
N TYR A 142 15.84 -5.46 10.21
CA TYR A 142 16.73 -5.75 11.33
C TYR A 142 16.35 -7.08 11.95
N ILE A 143 17.36 -7.83 12.41
CA ILE A 143 17.17 -9.00 13.27
C ILE A 143 17.71 -8.63 14.64
N VAL A 144 16.84 -8.59 15.62
CA VAL A 144 17.17 -8.29 17.02
C VAL A 144 16.99 -9.57 17.84
N LYS A 145 18.00 -9.96 18.60
CA LYS A 145 17.91 -11.11 19.52
C LYS A 145 17.23 -10.66 20.81
N ASP A 146 16.47 -11.53 21.43
CA ASP A 146 15.79 -11.32 22.72
C ASP A 146 16.69 -10.66 23.79
N ARG A 147 17.93 -11.16 23.93
CA ARG A 147 18.95 -10.63 24.87
C ARG A 147 19.40 -9.18 24.56
N GLN A 148 19.07 -8.64 23.41
CA GLN A 148 19.38 -7.26 23.01
C GLN A 148 18.23 -6.30 23.35
N ILE A 149 17.07 -6.84 23.73
CA ILE A 149 15.93 -6.06 24.19
C ILE A 149 16.09 -5.81 25.68
N THR A 150 16.07 -4.55 26.07
CA THR A 150 16.21 -4.18 27.49
C THR A 150 14.93 -4.56 28.22
N SER A 151 15.10 -5.37 29.31
CA SER A 151 13.97 -5.85 30.12
C SER A 151 13.42 -4.83 31.12
N SER A 152 14.13 -3.72 31.31
CA SER A 152 13.73 -2.67 32.27
C SER A 152 13.18 -1.46 31.51
N VAL A 153 11.96 -1.59 31.02
CA VAL A 153 11.23 -0.46 30.45
C VAL A 153 10.33 0.12 31.53
N ASN A 154 10.43 1.41 31.76
CA ASN A 154 9.58 2.13 32.68
C ASN A 154 8.61 3.06 31.93
N ALA A 155 7.85 2.49 31.00
CA ALA A 155 6.78 3.20 30.33
C ALA A 155 5.53 3.21 31.24
N PRO A 156 5.07 4.37 31.71
CA PRO A 156 4.00 4.45 32.70
C PRO A 156 2.61 4.20 32.11
N GLY A 157 2.50 4.10 30.80
CA GLY A 157 1.26 3.86 30.07
C GLY A 157 0.85 2.39 30.00
N MET A 158 0.00 2.08 29.04
CA MET A 158 -0.49 0.72 28.83
C MET A 158 -0.55 0.36 27.35
N VAL A 159 -0.38 -0.92 27.06
CA VAL A 159 -0.50 -1.46 25.69
C VAL A 159 -1.78 -2.27 25.59
N HIS A 160 -2.59 -1.97 24.58
CA HIS A 160 -3.78 -2.73 24.23
C HIS A 160 -3.69 -3.27 22.82
N ARG A 161 -4.13 -4.51 22.62
CA ARG A 161 -4.44 -5.00 21.28
C ARG A 161 -5.76 -4.36 20.83
N VAL A 162 -5.79 -3.92 19.59
CA VAL A 162 -6.95 -3.29 18.97
C VAL A 162 -7.30 -4.00 17.66
N GLU A 163 -8.51 -3.79 17.20
CA GLU A 163 -8.94 -4.28 15.89
C GLU A 163 -8.37 -3.42 14.76
N TRP A 164 -8.35 -3.96 13.56
CA TRP A 164 -7.78 -3.32 12.39
C TRP A 164 -8.52 -2.05 11.92
N ASP A 165 -9.79 -1.88 12.28
CA ASP A 165 -10.62 -0.71 11.99
C ASP A 165 -10.63 0.33 13.12
N ASP A 166 -9.79 0.15 14.14
CA ASP A 166 -9.65 1.10 15.25
C ASP A 166 -9.19 2.47 14.77
N GLN A 167 -10.00 3.49 15.06
CA GLN A 167 -9.75 4.86 14.59
C GLN A 167 -8.54 5.52 15.28
N ALA A 168 -8.23 5.16 16.52
CA ALA A 168 -7.06 5.69 17.23
C ALA A 168 -5.77 5.24 16.53
N PHE A 169 -5.70 3.96 16.17
CA PHE A 169 -4.61 3.40 15.37
C PHE A 169 -4.45 4.10 14.01
N MET A 170 -5.54 4.24 13.26
CA MET A 170 -5.52 4.87 11.93
C MET A 170 -5.14 6.36 12.00
N ASN A 171 -5.66 7.08 12.99
CA ASN A 171 -5.37 8.49 13.20
C ASN A 171 -3.92 8.71 13.65
N LEU A 172 -3.38 7.81 14.46
CA LEU A 172 -2.00 7.88 14.95
C LEU A 172 -1.00 7.81 13.78
N HIS A 173 -1.24 6.93 12.79
CA HIS A 173 -0.44 6.90 11.57
C HIS A 173 -0.43 8.25 10.85
N ASN A 174 -1.59 8.85 10.65
CA ASN A 174 -1.69 10.13 9.95
C ASN A 174 -1.12 11.30 10.77
N THR A 175 -1.19 11.23 12.10
CA THR A 175 -0.50 12.19 12.99
C THR A 175 1.02 12.10 12.83
N PHE A 176 1.56 10.89 12.79
CA PHE A 176 2.99 10.66 12.50
C PHE A 176 3.37 11.19 11.11
N ALA A 177 2.53 10.95 10.10
CA ALA A 177 2.77 11.42 8.74
C ALA A 177 2.85 12.96 8.62
N GLN A 178 2.12 13.70 9.47
CA GLN A 178 2.18 15.17 9.48
C GLN A 178 3.57 15.71 9.82
N THR A 179 4.33 15.02 10.64
CA THR A 179 5.63 15.45 11.13
C THR A 179 6.82 14.75 10.50
N THR A 180 6.55 13.67 9.74
CA THR A 180 7.61 12.81 9.21
C THR A 180 7.78 12.99 7.71
N HIS A 181 8.96 13.43 7.29
CA HIS A 181 9.32 13.57 5.88
C HIS A 181 9.25 12.22 5.14
N GLY A 182 8.66 12.23 3.96
CA GLY A 182 8.51 11.04 3.10
C GLY A 182 7.41 10.08 3.54
N CYS A 183 6.67 10.39 4.61
CA CYS A 183 5.57 9.56 5.05
C CYS A 183 4.29 9.85 4.27
N LEU A 184 3.60 8.77 3.85
CA LEU A 184 2.30 8.84 3.19
C LEU A 184 1.18 8.93 4.23
N PHE A 185 0.20 9.78 3.96
CA PHE A 185 -1.08 9.74 4.65
C PHE A 185 -1.91 8.60 4.06
N ARG A 186 -2.46 7.76 4.91
CA ARG A 186 -3.34 6.68 4.49
C ARG A 186 -4.80 7.14 4.51
N ASN A 187 -5.42 7.12 3.35
CA ASN A 187 -6.88 7.23 3.19
C ASN A 187 -7.52 5.83 3.17
N SER A 188 -8.82 5.74 2.95
CA SER A 188 -9.54 4.47 2.95
C SER A 188 -8.97 3.45 1.95
N ILE A 189 -8.60 3.88 0.73
CA ILE A 189 -8.01 2.98 -0.28
C ILE A 189 -6.68 2.42 0.22
N ALA A 190 -5.81 3.28 0.76
CA ALA A 190 -4.50 2.85 1.25
C ALA A 190 -4.61 1.90 2.44
N TRP A 191 -5.57 2.12 3.34
CA TRP A 191 -5.85 1.21 4.43
C TRP A 191 -6.41 -0.12 3.95
N GLU A 192 -7.38 -0.12 3.05
CA GLU A 192 -7.95 -1.34 2.46
C GLU A 192 -6.89 -2.17 1.74
N GLU A 193 -5.98 -1.55 0.97
CA GLU A 193 -4.86 -2.24 0.31
C GLU A 193 -3.85 -2.80 1.31
N TYR A 194 -3.51 -2.05 2.36
CA TYR A 194 -2.58 -2.49 3.39
C TYR A 194 -3.10 -3.72 4.14
N TRP A 195 -4.35 -3.68 4.60
CA TRP A 195 -4.96 -4.73 5.40
C TRP A 195 -5.29 -5.99 4.63
N ARG A 196 -5.55 -5.87 3.35
CA ARG A 196 -5.99 -7.02 2.53
C ARG A 196 -5.08 -8.24 2.66
N TRP A 197 -3.77 -8.02 2.77
CA TRP A 197 -2.76 -9.08 2.79
C TRP A 197 -2.16 -9.34 4.18
N GLU A 198 -2.42 -8.47 5.14
CA GLU A 198 -1.78 -8.54 6.46
C GLU A 198 -2.79 -8.83 7.57
N LYS A 199 -4.09 -8.64 7.32
CA LYS A 199 -5.14 -8.64 8.34
C LYS A 199 -5.28 -9.98 9.06
N ASP A 200 -5.23 -11.09 8.32
CA ASP A 200 -5.58 -12.39 8.87
C ASP A 200 -4.45 -13.00 9.71
N ASP A 201 -3.20 -12.57 9.49
CA ASP A 201 -2.02 -13.13 10.13
C ASP A 201 -1.37 -12.20 11.16
N THR A 202 -1.84 -10.96 11.27
CA THR A 202 -1.18 -9.95 12.11
C THR A 202 -2.10 -9.35 13.16
N PHE A 203 -1.47 -8.81 14.19
CA PHE A 203 -2.12 -8.12 15.29
C PHE A 203 -1.66 -6.67 15.35
N VAL A 204 -2.53 -5.80 15.86
CA VAL A 204 -2.21 -4.40 16.14
C VAL A 204 -2.18 -4.19 17.64
N ALA A 205 -1.10 -3.62 18.16
CA ALA A 205 -0.98 -3.17 19.52
C ALA A 205 -0.77 -1.65 19.55
N VAL A 206 -1.52 -0.95 20.38
CA VAL A 206 -1.43 0.51 20.57
C VAL A 206 -0.99 0.79 22.00
N TYR A 207 0.02 1.64 22.12
CA TYR A 207 0.46 2.20 23.39
C TYR A 207 -0.31 3.48 23.70
N TYR A 208 -0.89 3.54 24.88
CA TYR A 208 -1.60 4.70 25.44
C TYR A 208 -0.82 5.24 26.64
N ASP A 209 -0.62 6.57 26.68
CA ASP A 209 -0.01 7.24 27.84
C ASP A 209 -0.94 7.23 29.06
N THR A 210 -0.48 7.85 30.15
CA THR A 210 -1.24 7.96 31.40
C THR A 210 -2.54 8.78 31.28
N ASN A 211 -2.69 9.54 30.21
CA ASN A 211 -3.91 10.30 29.90
C ASN A 211 -4.84 9.52 28.95
N HIS A 212 -4.56 8.25 28.70
CA HIS A 212 -5.28 7.42 27.74
C HIS A 212 -5.21 7.94 26.29
N SER A 213 -4.17 8.70 25.94
CA SER A 213 -3.95 9.17 24.57
C SER A 213 -3.05 8.19 23.82
N PRO A 214 -3.39 7.79 22.58
CA PRO A 214 -2.58 6.89 21.77
C PRO A 214 -1.29 7.59 21.32
N GLN A 215 -0.14 7.00 21.61
CA GLN A 215 1.19 7.58 21.37
C GLN A 215 2.07 6.74 20.45
N GLY A 216 1.74 5.48 20.25
CA GLY A 216 2.48 4.58 19.37
C GLY A 216 1.67 3.34 19.02
N TYR A 217 2.06 2.67 17.95
CA TYR A 217 1.50 1.37 17.61
C TYR A 217 2.52 0.45 16.96
N MET A 218 2.21 -0.82 16.98
CA MET A 218 2.97 -1.86 16.32
C MET A 218 2.03 -2.83 15.61
N VAL A 219 2.34 -3.13 14.35
CA VAL A 219 1.73 -4.23 13.59
C VAL A 219 2.70 -5.40 13.61
N TYR A 220 2.28 -6.55 14.10
CA TYR A 220 3.16 -7.68 14.31
C TYR A 220 2.45 -9.02 14.13
N LEU A 221 3.24 -10.05 13.89
CA LEU A 221 2.82 -11.45 14.02
C LEU A 221 3.83 -12.23 14.87
N VAL A 222 3.38 -13.29 15.49
CA VAL A 222 4.24 -14.23 16.25
C VAL A 222 4.12 -15.58 15.59
N GLU A 223 5.23 -16.12 15.14
CA GLU A 223 5.32 -17.40 14.48
C GLU A 223 6.48 -18.20 15.10
N ALA A 224 6.17 -19.37 15.64
CA ALA A 224 7.09 -20.21 16.38
C ALA A 224 7.81 -19.44 17.52
N ASP A 225 9.10 -19.20 17.40
CA ASP A 225 9.96 -18.52 18.37
C ASP A 225 10.33 -17.08 17.95
N LYS A 226 9.64 -16.53 16.96
CA LYS A 226 9.96 -15.23 16.37
C LYS A 226 8.79 -14.28 16.40
N MET A 227 9.08 -13.03 16.65
CA MET A 227 8.16 -11.91 16.46
C MET A 227 8.57 -11.11 15.24
N TYR A 228 7.67 -10.99 14.29
CA TYR A 228 7.88 -10.19 13.08
C TYR A 228 7.15 -8.86 13.23
N ILE A 229 7.89 -7.79 13.38
CA ILE A 229 7.35 -6.43 13.39
C ILE A 229 7.26 -5.96 11.94
N LYS A 230 6.04 -5.80 11.45
CA LYS A 230 5.75 -5.34 10.09
C LYS A 230 5.82 -3.82 9.98
N GLU A 231 5.30 -3.15 11.00
CA GLU A 231 5.31 -1.70 11.12
C GLU A 231 5.34 -1.30 12.60
N MET A 232 6.09 -0.25 12.93
CA MET A 232 6.11 0.35 14.25
C MET A 232 6.23 1.86 14.11
N ILE A 233 5.31 2.57 14.75
CA ILE A 233 5.26 4.04 14.77
C ILE A 233 5.10 4.52 16.21
N TYR A 234 5.82 5.57 16.54
CA TYR A 234 5.74 6.22 17.84
C TYR A 234 5.81 7.75 17.67
N LEU A 235 5.07 8.50 18.50
CA LEU A 235 5.04 9.95 18.49
C LEU A 235 6.04 10.56 19.48
N ASN A 236 6.49 9.80 20.46
CA ASN A 236 7.40 10.26 21.49
C ASN A 236 8.31 9.11 21.98
N ARG A 237 9.28 9.48 22.83
CA ARG A 237 10.27 8.53 23.35
C ARG A 237 9.65 7.45 24.26
N GLU A 238 8.66 7.83 25.06
CA GLU A 238 7.97 6.90 25.97
C GLU A 238 7.28 5.77 25.20
N ALA A 239 6.66 6.09 24.05
CA ALA A 239 6.03 5.08 23.19
C ALA A 239 7.05 4.25 22.40
N GLN A 240 8.30 4.71 22.29
CA GLN A 240 9.39 3.96 21.66
C GLN A 240 9.95 2.88 22.59
N GLU A 241 9.99 3.12 23.90
CA GLU A 241 10.46 2.21 24.93
C GLU A 241 9.50 1.05 25.16
#